data_3a925267ca260ab2b44d417f98caa712
#
_entry.id   3a925267ca260ab2b44d417f98caa712
#
_cell.length_a   1.000
_cell.length_b   1.000
_cell.length_c   1.000
_cell.angle_alpha   90.00
_cell.angle_beta   90.00
_cell.angle_gamma   90.00
#
_symmetry.space_group_name_H-M   'P 1'
#
loop_
_entity.id
_entity.type
_entity.pdbx_description
1 polymer ?
#
loop_
_entity_poly.entity_id
_entity_poly.type
_entity_poly.pdbx_seq_one_letter_code
_entity_poly.pdbx_strand_id
1 'polypeptide(L)'
;RQAEEGASPTFGLVHHHAVHREGRVQEVRHMDLYRLENEEEAERSGIAEMLTDGALNLVEWPERIPGLMPDDAWLIEMKVEADDSRTCILSQLQG
;
A
#
# COMPACT_ATOMS: atom_id res chain seq x y z
N ARG A 1 24.45 0.56 -4.24
CA ARG A 1 24.19 -0.09 -4.16
C ARG A 1 23.82 -0.69 -3.99
N GLN A 2 23.87 -0.67 -3.63
CA GLN A 2 23.58 -1.44 -3.54
C GLN A 2 23.24 -2.45 -3.63
N ALA A 3 23.65 -2.66 -3.72
CA ALA A 3 23.42 -3.93 -4.08
C ALA A 3 22.54 -4.67 -3.32
N GLU A 4 22.57 -4.71 -2.29
CA GLU A 4 21.69 -5.42 -1.65
C GLU A 4 20.39 -4.90 -1.73
N GLU A 5 20.28 -3.72 -2.15
CA GLU A 5 19.00 -3.27 -2.30
C GLU A 5 18.29 -3.97 -3.33
N GLY A 6 18.92 -4.39 -4.32
CA GLY A 6 18.25 -5.16 -5.35
C GLY A 6 17.75 -6.49 -4.88
N ALA A 7 18.21 -6.95 -3.74
CA ALA A 7 17.78 -8.22 -3.22
C ALA A 7 16.58 -8.09 -2.28
N SER A 8 16.15 -6.90 -1.93
CA SER A 8 15.04 -6.72 -1.03
C SER A 8 13.73 -7.02 -1.72
N PRO A 9 12.83 -7.84 -1.13
CA PRO A 9 11.53 -8.06 -1.73
C PRO A 9 10.70 -6.79 -1.86
N THR A 10 10.98 -5.74 -1.10
CA THR A 10 10.26 -4.48 -1.27
C THR A 10 10.77 -3.67 -2.43
N PHE A 11 11.91 -4.06 -3.03
CA PHE A 11 12.44 -3.29 -4.13
C PHE A 11 11.44 -3.28 -5.28
N GLY A 12 11.01 -2.09 -5.69
CA GLY A 12 10.02 -1.98 -6.75
C GLY A 12 8.58 -2.15 -6.28
N LEU A 13 8.36 -2.57 -5.05
CA LEU A 13 7.01 -2.72 -4.53
C LEU A 13 6.56 -1.50 -3.72
N VAL A 14 7.49 -0.80 -3.10
CA VAL A 14 7.17 0.32 -2.23
C VAL A 14 7.88 1.55 -2.74
N HIS A 15 7.11 2.60 -2.99
CA HIS A 15 7.64 3.87 -3.44
C HIS A 15 7.36 4.93 -2.39
N HIS A 16 8.38 5.69 -2.03
CA HIS A 16 8.28 6.68 -0.98
C HIS A 16 8.15 8.07 -1.59
N HIS A 17 7.21 8.85 -1.07
CA HIS A 17 6.98 10.20 -1.55
C HIS A 17 6.91 11.15 -0.37
N ALA A 18 7.41 12.35 -0.55
CA ALA A 18 7.28 13.40 0.43
C ALA A 18 6.23 14.38 -0.06
N VAL A 19 5.20 14.60 0.73
CA VAL A 19 4.12 15.51 0.37
C VAL A 19 4.20 16.70 1.31
N HIS A 20 4.24 17.91 0.75
CA HIS A 20 4.31 19.13 1.53
C HIS A 20 2.92 19.70 1.71
N ARG A 21 2.52 19.88 2.96
CA ARG A 21 1.19 20.39 3.29
C ARG A 21 1.30 21.33 4.48
N GLU A 22 0.83 22.55 4.31
CA GLU A 22 0.74 23.48 5.43
C GLU A 22 2.05 23.61 6.20
N GLY A 23 3.14 23.70 5.46
CA GLY A 23 4.46 23.86 6.08
C GLY A 23 5.05 22.60 6.66
N ARG A 24 4.40 21.46 6.45
CA ARG A 24 4.88 20.18 6.97
C ARG A 24 5.20 19.24 5.83
N VAL A 25 6.07 18.28 6.12
CA VAL A 25 6.39 17.20 5.18
C VAL A 25 5.77 15.94 5.72
N GLN A 26 4.94 15.29 4.90
CA GLN A 26 4.33 14.03 5.27
C GLN A 26 4.86 12.95 4.34
N GLU A 27 5.27 11.83 4.91
CA GLU A 27 5.68 10.70 4.10
C GLU A 27 4.47 9.92 3.66
N VAL A 28 4.41 9.63 2.36
CA VAL A 28 3.36 8.82 1.78
C VAL A 28 4.04 7.67 1.05
N ARG A 29 3.60 6.45 1.31
CA ARG A 29 4.13 5.29 0.61
C ARG A 29 3.07 4.75 -0.33
N HIS A 30 3.48 4.43 -1.53
CA HIS A 30 2.62 3.75 -2.49
C HIS A 30 3.14 2.34 -2.64
N MET A 31 2.33 1.37 -2.31
CA MET A 31 2.68 -0.04 -2.36
C MET A 31 1.86 -0.74 -3.42
N ASP A 32 2.53 -1.40 -4.35
CA ASP A 32 1.86 -2.22 -5.34
C ASP A 32 2.21 -3.66 -5.05
N LEU A 33 1.27 -4.40 -4.50
CA LEU A 33 1.52 -5.74 -4.02
C LEU A 33 1.18 -6.83 -5.01
N TYR A 34 0.99 -6.46 -6.28
CA TYR A 34 0.55 -7.43 -7.27
C TYR A 34 1.46 -8.65 -7.35
N ARG A 35 2.77 -8.44 -7.22
CA ARG A 35 3.74 -9.52 -7.36
C ARG A 35 4.07 -10.22 -6.05
N LEU A 36 3.51 -9.74 -4.95
CA LEU A 36 3.78 -10.37 -3.66
C LEU A 36 3.13 -11.74 -3.63
N GLU A 37 3.85 -12.74 -3.15
CA GLU A 37 3.35 -14.10 -3.23
C GLU A 37 2.47 -14.48 -2.05
N ASN A 38 2.78 -13.98 -0.87
CA ASN A 38 2.00 -14.35 0.31
C ASN A 38 2.31 -13.39 1.45
N GLU A 39 1.60 -13.58 2.55
CA GLU A 39 1.78 -12.70 3.70
C GLU A 39 3.12 -12.89 4.38
N GLU A 40 3.69 -14.09 4.32
CA GLU A 40 5.00 -14.30 4.88
C GLU A 40 6.04 -13.44 4.21
N GLU A 41 5.94 -13.29 2.89
CA GLU A 41 6.88 -12.46 2.18
C GLU A 41 6.73 -11.00 2.63
N ALA A 42 5.50 -10.56 2.86
CA ALA A 42 5.27 -9.19 3.33
C ALA A 42 5.91 -8.99 4.71
N GLU A 43 5.84 -10.00 5.56
CA GLU A 43 6.44 -9.88 6.87
C GLU A 43 7.96 -9.85 6.80
N ARG A 44 8.53 -10.72 5.98
CA ARG A 44 9.99 -10.78 5.86
C ARG A 44 10.57 -9.53 5.23
N SER A 45 9.81 -8.86 4.38
CA SER A 45 10.30 -7.70 3.66
C SER A 45 10.11 -6.38 4.40
N GLY A 46 9.44 -6.40 5.55
CA GLY A 46 9.18 -5.18 6.30
C GLY A 46 7.90 -4.47 5.95
N ILE A 47 7.14 -4.99 4.97
CA ILE A 47 5.89 -4.34 4.57
C ILE A 47 4.89 -4.35 5.73
N ALA A 48 4.84 -5.45 6.49
CA ALA A 48 3.90 -5.53 7.60
C ALA A 48 4.13 -4.42 8.62
N GLU A 49 5.41 -4.11 8.89
CA GLU A 49 5.70 -3.05 9.83
C GLU A 49 5.36 -1.68 9.29
N MET A 50 5.53 -1.49 7.98
CA MET A 50 5.20 -0.21 7.36
C MET A 50 3.71 0.10 7.46
N LEU A 51 2.87 -0.92 7.52
CA LEU A 51 1.43 -0.72 7.57
C LEU A 51 0.97 -0.18 8.92
N THR A 52 1.81 -0.25 9.94
CA THR A 52 1.42 0.15 11.28
C THR A 52 2.33 1.19 11.91
N ASP A 53 3.18 1.84 11.11
CA ASP A 53 4.14 2.78 11.69
C ASP A 53 3.66 4.23 11.67
N GLY A 54 2.42 4.48 11.30
CA GLY A 54 1.85 5.81 11.35
C GLY A 54 1.95 6.63 10.09
N ALA A 55 2.68 6.16 9.09
CA ALA A 55 2.74 6.87 7.82
C ALA A 55 1.49 6.56 6.99
N LEU A 56 1.23 7.40 6.01
CA LEU A 56 0.11 7.17 5.11
C LEU A 56 0.54 6.19 4.02
N ASN A 57 -0.20 5.12 3.86
CA ASN A 57 0.09 4.12 2.86
C ASN A 57 -1.06 4.02 1.87
N LEU A 58 -0.74 4.05 0.57
CA LEU A 58 -1.69 3.78 -0.50
C LEU A 58 -1.33 2.40 -1.03
N VAL A 59 -2.23 1.44 -0.83
CA VAL A 59 -1.91 0.04 -1.11
C VAL A 59 -2.76 -0.46 -2.25
N GLU A 60 -2.11 -0.95 -3.30
CA GLU A 60 -2.79 -1.63 -4.40
C GLU A 60 -2.65 -3.13 -4.20
N TRP A 61 -3.69 -3.85 -4.55
CA TRP A 61 -3.77 -5.30 -4.41
C TRP A 61 -3.71 -5.73 -2.95
N PRO A 62 -4.53 -5.10 -2.09
CA PRO A 62 -4.51 -5.48 -0.67
C PRO A 62 -4.95 -6.91 -0.44
N GLU A 63 -5.61 -7.54 -1.42
CA GLU A 63 -6.02 -8.93 -1.31
C GLU A 63 -4.85 -9.88 -1.17
N ARG A 64 -3.64 -9.42 -1.48
CA ARG A 64 -2.46 -10.26 -1.29
C ARG A 64 -2.13 -10.45 0.18
N ILE A 65 -2.58 -9.53 1.04
CA ILE A 65 -2.23 -9.57 2.45
C ILE A 65 -3.44 -9.27 3.33
N PRO A 66 -4.53 -10.05 3.17
CA PRO A 66 -5.76 -9.71 3.90
C PRO A 66 -5.59 -9.74 5.41
N GLY A 67 -4.74 -10.61 5.92
CA GLY A 67 -4.54 -10.70 7.36
C GLY A 67 -3.66 -9.61 7.94
N LEU A 68 -3.04 -8.79 7.09
CA LEU A 68 -2.14 -7.74 7.57
C LEU A 68 -2.72 -6.35 7.43
N MET A 69 -3.87 -6.21 6.79
CA MET A 69 -4.47 -4.88 6.62
C MET A 69 -5.04 -4.39 7.95
N PRO A 70 -4.74 -3.13 8.31
CA PRO A 70 -5.31 -2.59 9.54
C PRO A 70 -6.83 -2.51 9.47
N ASP A 71 -7.47 -2.71 10.62
CA ASP A 71 -8.94 -2.70 10.68
C ASP A 71 -9.53 -1.36 10.31
N ASP A 72 -8.78 -0.28 10.53
CA ASP A 72 -9.30 1.05 10.27
C ASP A 72 -8.89 1.56 8.88
N ALA A 73 -8.38 0.71 8.03
CA ALA A 73 -8.00 1.11 6.67
C ALA A 73 -9.25 1.46 5.86
N TRP A 74 -9.08 2.36 4.91
CA TRP A 74 -10.15 2.69 3.98
C TRP A 74 -9.94 1.93 2.69
N LEU A 75 -11.02 1.39 2.13
CA LEU A 75 -10.99 0.67 0.88
C LEU A 75 -11.63 1.53 -0.20
N ILE A 76 -10.93 1.70 -1.31
CA ILE A 76 -11.44 2.42 -2.44
C ILE A 76 -11.58 1.43 -3.58
N GLU A 77 -12.82 1.19 -4.02
CA GLU A 77 -13.09 0.32 -5.14
C GLU A 77 -13.44 1.16 -6.34
N MET A 78 -12.77 0.93 -7.45
CA MET A 78 -13.02 1.68 -8.67
C MET A 78 -13.52 0.76 -9.75
N LYS A 79 -14.51 1.22 -10.50
CA LYS A 79 -15.10 0.45 -11.54
C LYS A 79 -15.30 1.32 -12.76
N VAL A 80 -14.94 0.81 -13.93
CA VAL A 80 -15.15 1.51 -15.19
C VAL A 80 -16.52 1.09 -15.71
N GLU A 81 -17.38 2.07 -15.97
CA GLU A 81 -18.72 1.80 -16.45
C GLU A 81 -18.73 1.71 -17.96
N ALA A 82 -19.88 1.33 -18.50
CA ALA A 82 -20.00 1.10 -19.95
C ALA A 82 -19.78 2.37 -20.76
N ASP A 83 -20.06 3.54 -20.17
CA ASP A 83 -19.89 4.81 -20.86
C ASP A 83 -18.53 5.45 -20.58
N ASP A 84 -17.58 4.67 -20.05
CA ASP A 84 -16.23 5.12 -19.72
C ASP A 84 -16.16 6.04 -18.49
N SER A 85 -17.29 6.30 -17.82
CA SER A 85 -17.24 6.95 -16.53
C SER A 85 -16.70 5.96 -15.50
N ARG A 86 -16.38 6.46 -14.31
CA ARG A 86 -15.85 5.62 -13.26
C ARG A 86 -16.68 5.79 -12.02
N THR A 87 -16.95 4.68 -11.38
CA THR A 87 -17.62 4.66 -10.08
C THR A 87 -16.57 4.37 -9.03
N CYS A 88 -16.62 5.14 -7.96
CA CYS A 88 -15.68 4.98 -6.85
C CYS A 88 -16.49 4.76 -5.58
N ILE A 89 -16.24 3.65 -4.90
CA ILE A 89 -16.93 3.31 -3.67
C ILE A 89 -15.91 3.34 -2.55
N LEU A 90 -16.18 4.15 -1.52
CA LEU A 90 -15.29 4.29 -0.40
C LEU A 90 -15.93 3.66 0.84
N SER A 91 -15.23 2.76 1.48
CA SER A 91 -15.72 2.12 2.69
C SER A 91 -14.57 1.88 3.63
N GLN A 92 -14.88 1.68 4.90
CA GLN A 92 -13.85 1.39 5.89
C GLN A 92 -13.88 -0.09 6.19
N LEU A 93 -12.69 -0.69 6.27
CA LEU A 93 -12.60 -2.09 6.62
C LEU A 93 -13.06 -2.27 8.06
N GLN A 94 -13.62 -3.45 8.34
CA GLN A 94 -14.10 -3.73 9.68
C GLN A 94 -13.29 -4.85 10.26
N GLY A 95 -12.80 -4.65 11.45
CA GLY A 95 -12.06 -5.69 12.14
C GLY A 95 -12.97 -6.71 12.77
#